data_0597d07368d0ffee4dd929f64474dc7d
#
_entry.id   0597d07368d0ffee4dd929f64474dc7d
#
_cell.length_a   1.000
_cell.length_b   1.000
_cell.length_c   1.000
_cell.angle_alpha   90.00
_cell.angle_beta   90.00
_cell.angle_gamma   90.00
#
_symmetry.space_group_name_H-M   'P 1'
#
loop_
_entity.id
_entity.type
_entity.pdbx_description
1 polymer ?
#
loop_
_entity_poly.entity_id
_entity_poly.type
_entity_poly.pdbx_seq_one_letter_code
_entity_poly.pdbx_strand_id
1 'polypeptide(L)'
;TVWLGSGTTTSCHHPPAHKIPVEELKRSYKALHNTEYKKLVRKQMLDGERPTECEYCWKIEDLGKDKVSDRVYKSVIYSDSALKEAKTKYDWTQDVDLKTLEIAFDANCNYACSYCNASFSTTWMNDIRKNGAYQNLVSDGARAFQQDGKWAQPYGVKNKDNPYTEAFWEWWTKELQYSLEELRVTGGEATMSQDFWKLMDWWQENPSCEVRLAVNSNLGPKPELMQRLCDATHSFKYFDLYTSNEATGLQAEYIRDGLVWDTWLSNCRKMMNEGNLREF
;
A
#
# COMPACT_ATOMS: atom_id res chain seq x y z
N THR A 1 -6.38 0.11 0.93
CA THR A 1 -5.15 0.55 0.22
C THR A 1 -5.44 1.73 -0.67
N VAL A 2 -4.51 2.68 -0.77
CA VAL A 2 -4.57 3.84 -1.70
C VAL A 2 -3.26 3.86 -2.50
N TRP A 3 -3.37 3.79 -3.82
CA TRP A 3 -2.23 3.95 -4.74
C TRP A 3 -2.20 5.38 -5.26
N LEU A 4 -1.38 6.22 -4.64
CA LEU A 4 -1.30 7.65 -4.95
C LEU A 4 -0.73 7.89 -6.36
N GLY A 5 0.24 7.08 -6.81
CA GLY A 5 0.80 7.16 -8.15
C GLY A 5 -0.19 6.87 -9.27
N SER A 6 -1.23 6.10 -9.03
CA SER A 6 -2.30 5.81 -10.01
C SER A 6 -3.61 6.54 -9.74
N GLY A 7 -3.78 7.12 -8.55
CA GLY A 7 -5.05 7.72 -8.13
C GLY A 7 -6.16 6.68 -8.00
N THR A 8 -5.85 5.55 -7.41
CA THR A 8 -6.81 4.45 -7.21
C THR A 8 -6.87 4.01 -5.75
N THR A 9 -7.98 3.40 -5.36
CA THR A 9 -8.19 2.93 -3.99
C THR A 9 -9.00 1.63 -3.98
N THR A 10 -8.81 0.85 -2.91
CA THR A 10 -9.61 -0.33 -2.60
C THR A 10 -10.00 -0.33 -1.13
N SER A 11 -11.07 -1.05 -0.77
CA SER A 11 -11.46 -1.24 0.63
C SER A 11 -10.53 -2.21 1.35
N CYS A 12 -10.04 -3.21 0.64
CA CYS A 12 -9.00 -4.16 1.07
C CYS A 12 -8.17 -4.59 -0.15
N HIS A 13 -7.33 -5.61 -0.04
CA HIS A 13 -6.46 -6.04 -1.15
C HIS A 13 -7.13 -7.02 -2.15
N HIS A 14 -8.33 -7.48 -1.89
CA HIS A 14 -9.01 -8.45 -2.78
C HIS A 14 -9.72 -7.83 -3.98
N PRO A 15 -10.49 -6.73 -3.84
CA PRO A 15 -11.24 -6.19 -4.96
C PRO A 15 -10.32 -5.47 -5.96
N PRO A 16 -10.75 -5.37 -7.22
CA PRO A 16 -10.11 -4.49 -8.18
C PRO A 16 -10.08 -3.04 -7.67
N ALA A 17 -8.96 -2.37 -7.92
CA ALA A 17 -8.84 -0.96 -7.58
C ALA A 17 -9.75 -0.11 -8.47
N HIS A 18 -10.46 0.82 -7.87
CA HIS A 18 -11.25 1.82 -8.61
C HIS A 18 -10.59 3.19 -8.56
N LYS A 19 -10.87 4.02 -9.55
CA LYS A 19 -10.37 5.39 -9.65
C LYS A 19 -10.97 6.26 -8.55
N ILE A 20 -10.13 7.12 -8.00
CA ILE A 20 -10.57 8.22 -7.14
C ILE A 20 -10.86 9.41 -8.06
N PRO A 21 -12.11 9.88 -8.17
CA PRO A 21 -12.41 11.03 -9.01
C PRO A 21 -11.77 12.31 -8.46
N VAL A 22 -11.03 13.02 -9.31
CA VAL A 22 -10.36 14.28 -8.91
C VAL A 22 -11.37 15.32 -8.43
N GLU A 23 -12.57 15.31 -8.98
CA GLU A 23 -13.65 16.23 -8.55
C GLU A 23 -14.15 15.94 -7.13
N GLU A 24 -14.05 14.70 -6.66
CA GLU A 24 -14.32 14.38 -5.26
C GLU A 24 -13.19 14.87 -4.35
N LEU A 25 -11.92 14.75 -4.77
CA LEU A 25 -10.77 15.30 -4.03
C LEU A 25 -10.84 16.83 -3.88
N LYS A 26 -11.29 17.53 -4.90
CA LYS A 26 -11.49 18.99 -4.83
C LYS A 26 -12.51 19.41 -3.76
N ARG A 27 -13.45 18.51 -3.43
CA ARG A 27 -14.45 18.74 -2.38
C ARG A 27 -13.96 18.33 -1.00
N SER A 28 -13.18 17.24 -0.93
CA SER A 28 -12.65 16.71 0.33
C SER A 28 -11.44 15.83 0.08
N TYR A 29 -10.33 16.08 0.78
CA TYR A 29 -9.16 15.18 0.77
C TYR A 29 -9.49 13.78 1.30
N LYS A 30 -10.55 13.62 2.12
CA LYS A 30 -11.02 12.33 2.61
C LYS A 30 -11.55 11.42 1.50
N ALA A 31 -11.83 11.98 0.31
CA ALA A 31 -12.21 11.20 -0.86
C ALA A 31 -11.10 10.22 -1.32
N LEU A 32 -9.86 10.35 -0.86
CA LEU A 32 -8.83 9.32 -1.03
C LEU A 32 -9.30 7.93 -0.59
N HIS A 33 -10.15 7.86 0.44
CA HIS A 33 -10.75 6.61 0.93
C HIS A 33 -12.27 6.65 1.02
N ASN A 34 -12.88 7.82 1.02
CA ASN A 34 -14.32 8.02 1.14
C ASN A 34 -14.95 8.46 -0.18
N THR A 35 -14.60 7.77 -1.29
CA THR A 35 -15.28 8.00 -2.57
C THR A 35 -16.78 7.68 -2.47
N GLU A 36 -17.60 8.32 -3.29
CA GLU A 36 -19.03 8.03 -3.38
C GLU A 36 -19.28 6.54 -3.65
N TYR A 37 -18.42 5.92 -4.47
CA TYR A 37 -18.46 4.47 -4.71
C TYR A 37 -18.30 3.66 -3.41
N LYS A 38 -17.30 3.97 -2.58
CA LYS A 38 -17.09 3.25 -1.30
C LYS A 38 -18.19 3.51 -0.29
N LYS A 39 -18.76 4.72 -0.28
CA LYS A 39 -19.92 5.04 0.55
C LYS A 39 -21.10 4.17 0.18
N LEU A 40 -21.36 4.00 -1.12
CA LEU A 40 -22.42 3.13 -1.62
C LEU A 40 -22.18 1.66 -1.25
N VAL A 41 -20.95 1.16 -1.39
CA VAL A 41 -20.59 -0.21 -0.99
C VAL A 41 -20.82 -0.43 0.52
N ARG A 42 -20.45 0.54 1.36
CA ARG A 42 -20.73 0.47 2.80
C ARG A 42 -22.24 0.45 3.10
N LYS A 43 -23.00 1.28 2.38
CA LYS A 43 -24.49 1.25 2.48
C LYS A 43 -25.05 -0.13 2.17
N GLN A 44 -24.65 -0.72 1.05
CA GLN A 44 -25.10 -2.07 0.67
C GLN A 44 -24.82 -3.09 1.78
N MET A 45 -23.62 -3.06 2.37
CA MET A 45 -23.28 -3.96 3.48
C MET A 45 -24.14 -3.71 4.72
N LEU A 46 -24.46 -2.46 5.05
CA LEU A 46 -25.34 -2.12 6.18
C LEU A 46 -26.77 -2.58 5.95
N ASP A 47 -27.23 -2.53 4.70
CA ASP A 47 -28.56 -3.01 4.29
C ASP A 47 -28.63 -4.57 4.22
N GLY A 48 -27.51 -5.25 4.49
CA GLY A 48 -27.44 -6.72 4.42
C GLY A 48 -27.22 -7.28 3.02
N GLU A 49 -26.94 -6.44 2.04
CA GLU A 49 -26.59 -6.85 0.70
C GLU A 49 -25.16 -7.39 0.63
N ARG A 50 -24.87 -8.12 -0.44
CA ARG A 50 -23.54 -8.67 -0.74
C ARG A 50 -22.89 -7.90 -1.90
N PRO A 51 -22.14 -6.82 -1.67
CA PRO A 51 -21.45 -6.10 -2.73
C PRO A 51 -20.51 -7.02 -3.51
N THR A 52 -20.46 -6.86 -4.83
CA THR A 52 -19.54 -7.61 -5.71
C THR A 52 -18.08 -7.36 -5.37
N GLU A 53 -17.74 -6.20 -4.84
CA GLU A 53 -16.39 -5.87 -4.33
C GLU A 53 -15.89 -6.89 -3.29
N CYS A 54 -16.79 -7.50 -2.52
CA CYS A 54 -16.45 -8.48 -1.49
C CYS A 54 -16.66 -9.95 -1.95
N GLU A 55 -16.80 -10.20 -3.25
CA GLU A 55 -17.10 -11.54 -3.81
C GLU A 55 -16.12 -12.62 -3.35
N TYR A 56 -14.84 -12.31 -3.24
CA TYR A 56 -13.83 -13.23 -2.73
C TYR A 56 -14.19 -13.75 -1.33
N CYS A 57 -14.56 -12.85 -0.43
CA CYS A 57 -14.94 -13.21 0.93
C CYS A 57 -16.26 -13.98 0.98
N TRP A 58 -17.25 -13.57 0.17
CA TRP A 58 -18.52 -14.28 0.09
C TRP A 58 -18.36 -15.73 -0.37
N LYS A 59 -17.49 -15.99 -1.35
CA LYS A 59 -17.19 -17.34 -1.81
C LYS A 59 -16.63 -18.22 -0.71
N ILE A 60 -15.77 -17.68 0.18
CA ILE A 60 -15.23 -18.43 1.31
C ILE A 60 -16.31 -18.69 2.35
N GLU A 61 -17.10 -17.70 2.70
CA GLU A 61 -18.18 -17.81 3.70
C GLU A 61 -19.28 -18.79 3.25
N ASP A 62 -19.53 -18.90 1.96
CA ASP A 62 -20.52 -19.83 1.38
C ASP A 62 -20.04 -21.29 1.42
N LEU A 63 -18.75 -21.58 1.68
CA LEU A 63 -18.23 -22.94 1.86
C LEU A 63 -18.66 -23.59 3.19
N GLY A 64 -19.10 -22.81 4.17
CA GLY A 64 -19.56 -23.32 5.45
C GLY A 64 -19.36 -22.35 6.61
N LYS A 65 -20.13 -22.56 7.69
CA LYS A 65 -20.14 -21.68 8.87
C LYS A 65 -18.82 -21.65 9.65
N ASP A 66 -17.97 -22.63 9.44
CA ASP A 66 -16.64 -22.78 10.04
C ASP A 66 -15.53 -22.04 9.22
N LYS A 67 -15.90 -21.47 8.08
CA LYS A 67 -14.95 -20.78 7.20
C LYS A 67 -14.89 -19.30 7.54
N VAL A 68 -13.67 -18.84 7.85
CA VAL A 68 -13.40 -17.45 8.20
C VAL A 68 -12.79 -16.76 6.99
N SER A 69 -13.51 -15.79 6.46
CA SER A 69 -13.00 -14.93 5.37
C SER A 69 -12.08 -13.84 5.93
N ASP A 70 -11.26 -13.28 5.06
CA ASP A 70 -10.39 -12.15 5.41
C ASP A 70 -11.17 -10.93 5.94
N ARG A 71 -12.38 -10.72 5.42
CA ARG A 71 -13.29 -9.68 5.88
C ARG A 71 -13.65 -9.85 7.36
N VAL A 72 -13.95 -11.07 7.78
CA VAL A 72 -14.27 -11.40 9.17
C VAL A 72 -13.03 -11.24 10.04
N TYR A 73 -11.90 -11.81 9.61
CA TYR A 73 -10.63 -11.71 10.31
C TYR A 73 -10.21 -10.26 10.57
N LYS A 74 -10.24 -9.41 9.54
CA LYS A 74 -9.87 -7.99 9.64
C LYS A 74 -10.83 -7.14 10.47
N SER A 75 -12.07 -7.59 10.63
CA SER A 75 -13.04 -6.84 11.46
C SER A 75 -12.81 -6.99 12.96
N VAL A 76 -11.95 -7.91 13.39
CA VAL A 76 -11.64 -8.17 14.82
C VAL A 76 -11.05 -6.94 15.54
N ILE A 77 -10.43 -6.02 14.81
CA ILE A 77 -9.94 -4.75 15.38
C ILE A 77 -11.08 -3.82 15.86
N TYR A 78 -12.31 -4.08 15.43
CA TYR A 78 -13.49 -3.32 15.85
C TYR A 78 -14.28 -4.10 16.90
N SER A 79 -14.72 -3.40 17.95
CA SER A 79 -15.58 -4.00 18.96
C SER A 79 -17.00 -4.26 18.44
N ASP A 80 -17.73 -5.20 19.06
CA ASP A 80 -19.14 -5.44 18.77
C ASP A 80 -20.01 -4.19 18.98
N SER A 81 -19.65 -3.33 19.94
CA SER A 81 -20.31 -2.05 20.15
C SER A 81 -20.11 -1.09 18.96
N ALA A 82 -18.92 -1.03 18.37
CA ALA A 82 -18.65 -0.21 17.20
C ALA A 82 -19.48 -0.68 15.98
N LEU A 83 -19.61 -2.00 15.79
CA LEU A 83 -20.47 -2.55 14.74
C LEU A 83 -21.95 -2.23 14.96
N LYS A 84 -22.41 -2.35 16.21
CA LYS A 84 -23.78 -2.00 16.58
C LYS A 84 -24.07 -0.52 16.35
N GLU A 85 -23.14 0.35 16.72
CA GLU A 85 -23.24 1.78 16.51
C GLU A 85 -23.27 2.11 15.02
N ALA A 86 -22.41 1.51 14.20
CA ALA A 86 -22.40 1.67 12.76
C ALA A 86 -23.75 1.28 12.13
N LYS A 87 -24.40 0.23 12.60
CA LYS A 87 -25.72 -0.19 12.11
C LYS A 87 -26.88 0.72 12.53
N THR A 88 -26.74 1.41 13.66
CA THR A 88 -27.88 2.16 14.23
C THR A 88 -27.78 3.66 14.05
N LYS A 89 -26.57 4.21 13.98
CA LYS A 89 -26.33 5.66 13.97
C LYS A 89 -25.64 6.15 12.70
N TYR A 90 -25.08 5.26 11.90
CA TYR A 90 -24.26 5.64 10.76
C TYR A 90 -25.11 6.18 9.60
N ASP A 91 -24.82 7.41 9.23
CA ASP A 91 -25.27 7.96 7.96
C ASP A 91 -24.27 7.57 6.87
N TRP A 92 -24.68 6.73 5.92
CA TRP A 92 -23.83 6.18 4.87
C TRP A 92 -23.22 7.26 3.95
N THR A 93 -23.79 8.47 3.93
CA THR A 93 -23.29 9.60 3.14
C THR A 93 -22.07 10.27 3.79
N GLN A 94 -21.85 10.04 5.08
CA GLN A 94 -20.74 10.63 5.82
C GLN A 94 -19.41 9.92 5.53
N ASP A 95 -18.33 10.68 5.68
CA ASP A 95 -16.98 10.13 5.69
C ASP A 95 -16.75 9.30 6.95
N VAL A 96 -16.02 8.20 6.80
CA VAL A 96 -15.56 7.39 7.94
C VAL A 96 -14.11 7.67 8.22
N ASP A 97 -13.76 7.69 9.48
CA ASP A 97 -12.38 7.73 9.93
C ASP A 97 -11.75 6.33 9.85
N LEU A 98 -10.46 6.31 9.58
CA LEU A 98 -9.69 5.07 9.44
C LEU A 98 -8.91 4.78 10.72
N LYS A 99 -8.85 3.49 11.09
CA LYS A 99 -7.90 2.99 12.07
C LYS A 99 -6.60 2.53 11.43
N THR A 100 -6.70 1.99 10.22
CA THR A 100 -5.54 1.53 9.45
C THR A 100 -5.62 2.06 8.03
N LEU A 101 -4.49 2.52 7.50
CA LEU A 101 -4.37 2.96 6.13
C LEU A 101 -3.10 2.37 5.51
N GLU A 102 -3.23 1.77 4.34
CA GLU A 102 -2.10 1.36 3.51
C GLU A 102 -2.02 2.26 2.30
N ILE A 103 -0.82 2.79 2.04
CA ILE A 103 -0.54 3.67 0.90
C ILE A 103 0.64 3.17 0.07
N ALA A 104 0.58 3.45 -1.23
CA ALA A 104 1.71 3.38 -2.14
C ALA A 104 1.89 4.75 -2.81
N PHE A 105 3.02 5.39 -2.58
CA PHE A 105 3.30 6.70 -3.16
C PHE A 105 3.50 6.63 -4.66
N ASP A 106 4.34 5.70 -5.11
CA ASP A 106 4.71 5.54 -6.51
C ASP A 106 5.11 4.09 -6.84
N ALA A 107 5.53 3.85 -8.08
CA ALA A 107 5.97 2.54 -8.56
C ALA A 107 7.50 2.45 -8.69
N ASN A 108 8.27 3.38 -8.10
CA ASN A 108 9.72 3.32 -8.15
C ASN A 108 10.21 2.05 -7.48
N CYS A 109 10.99 1.25 -8.20
CA CYS A 109 11.53 0.00 -7.69
C CYS A 109 12.84 -0.33 -8.42
N ASN A 110 13.79 -0.89 -7.68
CA ASN A 110 15.08 -1.35 -8.19
C ASN A 110 15.07 -2.84 -8.61
N TYR A 111 13.94 -3.56 -8.42
CA TYR A 111 13.81 -4.97 -8.75
C TYR A 111 12.75 -5.22 -9.83
N ALA A 112 12.97 -6.31 -10.61
CA ALA A 112 12.00 -6.89 -11.53
C ALA A 112 11.63 -8.30 -11.09
N CYS A 113 11.02 -8.44 -9.91
CA CYS A 113 10.63 -9.75 -9.37
C CYS A 113 9.67 -10.48 -10.32
N SER A 114 9.82 -11.81 -10.45
CA SER A 114 9.08 -12.65 -11.41
C SER A 114 7.55 -12.65 -11.19
N TYR A 115 7.08 -12.37 -9.99
CA TYR A 115 5.66 -12.28 -9.62
C TYR A 115 5.12 -10.82 -9.63
N CYS A 116 5.97 -9.86 -10.01
CA CYS A 116 5.60 -8.45 -10.15
C CYS A 116 5.43 -8.08 -11.63
N ASN A 117 5.06 -6.85 -11.90
CA ASN A 117 4.85 -6.37 -13.27
C ASN A 117 5.09 -4.86 -13.41
N ALA A 118 4.99 -4.38 -14.64
CA ALA A 118 5.22 -2.98 -14.97
C ALA A 118 4.23 -1.98 -14.34
N SER A 119 3.09 -2.42 -13.83
CA SER A 119 2.18 -1.51 -13.11
C SER A 119 2.72 -1.10 -11.73
N PHE A 120 3.65 -1.88 -11.17
CA PHE A 120 4.16 -1.70 -9.81
C PHE A 120 5.69 -1.57 -9.72
N SER A 121 6.42 -1.69 -10.85
CA SER A 121 7.88 -1.57 -10.86
C SER A 121 8.39 -0.81 -12.07
N THR A 122 9.14 0.26 -11.81
CA THR A 122 9.84 1.03 -12.87
C THR A 122 10.93 0.20 -13.54
N THR A 123 11.52 -0.79 -12.88
CA THR A 123 12.49 -1.70 -13.50
C THR A 123 11.80 -2.55 -14.57
N TRP A 124 10.63 -3.13 -14.29
CA TRP A 124 9.81 -3.80 -15.29
C TRP A 124 9.38 -2.87 -16.44
N MET A 125 8.97 -1.62 -16.12
CA MET A 125 8.63 -0.64 -17.14
C MET A 125 9.79 -0.39 -18.11
N ASN A 126 10.98 -0.24 -17.56
CA ASN A 126 12.19 0.03 -18.34
C ASN A 126 12.61 -1.20 -19.16
N ASP A 127 12.48 -2.40 -18.61
CA ASP A 127 12.77 -3.63 -19.33
C ASP A 127 11.88 -3.79 -20.56
N ILE A 128 10.55 -3.65 -20.40
CA ILE A 128 9.60 -3.73 -21.50
C ILE A 128 9.83 -2.64 -22.55
N ARG A 129 10.15 -1.41 -22.12
CA ARG A 129 10.47 -0.32 -23.06
C ARG A 129 11.72 -0.60 -23.87
N LYS A 130 12.73 -1.21 -23.26
CA LYS A 130 14.03 -1.50 -23.87
C LYS A 130 13.99 -2.75 -24.75
N ASN A 131 13.41 -3.83 -24.26
CA ASN A 131 13.51 -5.17 -24.83
C ASN A 131 12.24 -5.60 -25.58
N GLY A 132 11.15 -4.85 -25.45
CA GLY A 132 9.85 -5.17 -26.05
C GLY A 132 8.92 -5.95 -25.11
N ALA A 133 7.72 -6.17 -25.60
CA ALA A 133 6.68 -6.90 -24.88
C ALA A 133 6.98 -8.40 -24.79
N TYR A 134 6.54 -9.04 -23.72
CA TYR A 134 6.59 -10.50 -23.55
C TYR A 134 5.45 -11.16 -24.34
N GLN A 135 5.75 -11.56 -25.59
CA GLN A 135 4.73 -12.04 -26.55
C GLN A 135 4.02 -13.34 -26.11
N ASN A 136 4.67 -14.17 -25.30
CA ASN A 136 4.15 -15.46 -24.88
C ASN A 136 3.40 -15.41 -23.52
N LEU A 137 3.34 -14.25 -22.87
CA LEU A 137 2.57 -14.08 -21.65
C LEU A 137 1.13 -13.74 -22.00
N VAL A 138 0.26 -14.72 -21.83
CA VAL A 138 -1.19 -14.52 -21.86
C VAL A 138 -1.57 -14.03 -20.47
N SER A 139 -1.85 -12.74 -20.34
CA SER A 139 -2.33 -12.20 -19.08
C SER A 139 -3.84 -12.42 -18.96
N ASP A 140 -4.35 -12.38 -17.74
CA ASP A 140 -5.76 -12.40 -17.35
C ASP A 140 -6.57 -11.14 -17.79
N GLY A 141 -6.10 -10.47 -18.84
CA GLY A 141 -6.63 -9.20 -19.34
C GLY A 141 -5.87 -7.98 -18.82
N ALA A 142 -4.96 -8.13 -17.85
CA ALA A 142 -4.04 -7.09 -17.45
C ALA A 142 -2.95 -6.91 -18.51
N ARG A 143 -2.76 -5.69 -18.98
CA ARG A 143 -1.77 -5.38 -20.03
C ARG A 143 -0.36 -5.10 -19.47
N ALA A 144 -0.07 -5.71 -18.34
CA ALA A 144 1.13 -5.43 -17.56
C ALA A 144 2.45 -5.75 -18.28
N PHE A 145 2.42 -6.66 -19.26
CA PHE A 145 3.60 -7.10 -20.00
C PHE A 145 3.58 -6.70 -21.48
N GLN A 146 2.66 -5.81 -21.87
CA GLN A 146 2.56 -5.29 -23.22
C GLN A 146 3.31 -3.96 -23.36
N GLN A 147 3.70 -3.61 -24.59
CA GLN A 147 4.49 -2.40 -24.85
C GLN A 147 3.63 -1.13 -25.05
N ASP A 148 2.32 -1.19 -24.93
CA ASP A 148 1.41 -0.07 -25.17
C ASP A 148 1.45 1.03 -24.08
N GLY A 149 2.22 0.84 -23.01
CA GLY A 149 2.40 1.80 -21.92
C GLY A 149 1.16 2.04 -21.05
N LYS A 150 0.05 1.33 -21.28
CA LYS A 150 -1.20 1.51 -20.51
C LYS A 150 -1.08 1.03 -19.07
N TRP A 151 -0.03 0.29 -18.76
CA TRP A 151 0.35 -0.10 -17.40
C TRP A 151 1.01 1.05 -16.61
N ALA A 152 1.49 2.10 -17.26
CA ALA A 152 2.16 3.20 -16.55
C ALA A 152 1.19 3.97 -15.68
N GLN A 153 1.59 4.19 -14.44
CA GLN A 153 0.86 5.05 -13.52
C GLN A 153 1.13 6.52 -13.87
N PRO A 154 0.12 7.40 -13.94
CA PRO A 154 0.30 8.81 -14.32
C PRO A 154 1.35 9.54 -13.49
N TYR A 155 1.41 9.25 -12.19
CA TYR A 155 2.30 9.87 -11.22
C TYR A 155 3.32 8.87 -10.62
N GLY A 156 3.45 7.69 -11.22
CA GLY A 156 4.23 6.58 -10.66
C GLY A 156 5.74 6.73 -10.73
N VAL A 157 6.25 7.73 -11.45
CA VAL A 157 7.70 7.95 -11.67
C VAL A 157 8.11 9.39 -11.36
N LYS A 158 7.23 10.35 -11.60
CA LYS A 158 7.49 11.78 -11.35
C LYS A 158 6.28 12.35 -10.63
N ASN A 159 6.48 12.74 -9.40
CA ASN A 159 5.42 13.17 -8.50
C ASN A 159 5.10 14.68 -8.61
N LYS A 160 5.41 15.32 -9.74
CA LYS A 160 5.05 16.72 -9.94
C LYS A 160 3.54 16.84 -10.09
N ASP A 161 2.95 17.68 -9.26
CA ASP A 161 1.53 18.06 -9.31
C ASP A 161 0.58 16.85 -9.16
N ASN A 162 0.90 15.91 -8.27
CA ASN A 162 0.06 14.77 -7.96
C ASN A 162 -1.04 15.16 -6.95
N PRO A 163 -2.31 15.33 -7.38
CA PRO A 163 -3.39 15.77 -6.50
C PRO A 163 -3.71 14.76 -5.39
N TYR A 164 -3.38 13.48 -5.59
CA TYR A 164 -3.61 12.44 -4.60
C TYR A 164 -2.59 12.50 -3.48
N THR A 165 -1.32 12.76 -3.81
CA THR A 165 -0.26 12.97 -2.80
C THR A 165 -0.50 14.27 -2.02
N GLU A 166 -0.93 15.34 -2.69
CA GLU A 166 -1.32 16.58 -2.02
C GLU A 166 -2.47 16.36 -1.04
N ALA A 167 -3.52 15.68 -1.49
CA ALA A 167 -4.67 15.33 -0.63
C ALA A 167 -4.27 14.42 0.55
N PHE A 168 -3.33 13.47 0.34
CA PHE A 168 -2.79 12.66 1.43
C PHE A 168 -2.09 13.52 2.48
N TRP A 169 -1.21 14.44 2.07
CA TRP A 169 -0.51 15.32 2.99
C TRP A 169 -1.44 16.25 3.75
N GLU A 170 -2.46 16.78 3.07
CA GLU A 170 -3.47 17.59 3.73
C GLU A 170 -4.24 16.80 4.78
N TRP A 171 -4.66 15.59 4.45
CA TRP A 171 -5.37 14.71 5.38
C TRP A 171 -4.47 14.23 6.52
N TRP A 172 -3.21 13.86 6.21
CA TRP A 172 -2.23 13.45 7.20
C TRP A 172 -2.01 14.50 8.27
N THR A 173 -1.71 15.72 7.85
CA THR A 173 -1.37 16.81 8.78
C THR A 173 -2.56 17.29 9.59
N LYS A 174 -3.77 17.24 9.03
CA LYS A 174 -4.98 17.74 9.72
C LYS A 174 -5.64 16.70 10.63
N GLU A 175 -5.66 15.43 10.25
CA GLU A 175 -6.50 14.43 10.92
C GLU A 175 -5.85 13.06 11.09
N LEU A 176 -5.28 12.45 10.03
CA LEU A 176 -4.88 11.04 10.07
C LEU A 176 -3.85 10.75 11.16
N GLN A 177 -2.89 11.62 11.38
CA GLN A 177 -1.89 11.47 12.44
C GLN A 177 -2.48 11.36 13.86
N TYR A 178 -3.72 11.77 14.04
CA TYR A 178 -4.43 11.71 15.34
C TYR A 178 -5.46 10.57 15.42
N SER A 179 -5.89 10.02 14.28
CA SER A 179 -6.97 9.04 14.21
C SER A 179 -6.49 7.63 13.85
N LEU A 180 -5.36 7.50 13.14
CA LEU A 180 -4.81 6.20 12.75
C LEU A 180 -4.15 5.49 13.94
N GLU A 181 -4.33 4.19 13.99
CA GLU A 181 -3.53 3.26 14.78
C GLU A 181 -2.32 2.77 13.99
N GLU A 182 -2.47 2.57 12.66
CA GLU A 182 -1.41 2.11 11.78
C GLU A 182 -1.45 2.81 10.42
N LEU A 183 -0.30 3.32 9.98
CA LEU A 183 -0.01 3.66 8.59
C LEU A 183 0.93 2.61 8.02
N ARG A 184 0.54 1.96 6.94
CA ARG A 184 1.39 1.03 6.19
C ARG A 184 1.84 1.66 4.89
N VAL A 185 3.14 1.66 4.64
CA VAL A 185 3.71 2.11 3.37
C VAL A 185 4.19 0.90 2.57
N THR A 186 3.68 0.80 1.35
CA THR A 186 4.01 -0.22 0.37
C THR A 186 4.27 0.46 -0.99
N GLY A 187 4.26 -0.26 -2.09
CA GLY A 187 4.40 0.30 -3.44
C GLY A 187 5.38 -0.51 -4.28
N GLY A 188 6.22 0.15 -5.06
CA GLY A 188 7.39 -0.44 -5.71
C GLY A 188 8.42 -0.82 -4.65
N GLU A 189 9.34 0.10 -4.37
CA GLU A 189 10.24 0.04 -3.22
C GLU A 189 10.11 1.37 -2.44
N ALA A 190 9.62 1.31 -1.22
CA ALA A 190 9.33 2.50 -0.42
C ALA A 190 10.54 3.44 -0.30
N THR A 191 11.73 2.91 -0.06
CA THR A 191 12.97 3.69 0.09
C THR A 191 13.43 4.40 -1.19
N MET A 192 12.85 4.08 -2.34
CA MET A 192 13.11 4.77 -3.60
C MET A 192 12.13 5.92 -3.89
N SER A 193 11.13 6.09 -3.04
CA SER A 193 10.14 7.16 -3.15
C SER A 193 10.62 8.43 -2.42
N GLN A 194 10.52 9.58 -3.10
CA GLN A 194 10.79 10.88 -2.46
C GLN A 194 9.73 11.23 -1.40
N ASP A 195 8.49 10.87 -1.65
CA ASP A 195 7.38 11.13 -0.71
C ASP A 195 7.48 10.23 0.54
N PHE A 196 8.03 9.02 0.40
CA PHE A 196 8.38 8.21 1.57
C PHE A 196 9.40 8.93 2.46
N TRP A 197 10.47 9.45 1.88
CA TRP A 197 11.48 10.19 2.65
C TRP A 197 10.93 11.47 3.26
N LYS A 198 10.05 12.18 2.54
CA LYS A 198 9.32 13.32 3.11
C LYS A 198 8.48 12.92 4.33
N LEU A 199 7.88 11.72 4.32
CA LEU A 199 7.13 11.18 5.46
C LEU A 199 8.08 10.86 6.64
N MET A 200 9.24 10.26 6.37
CA MET A 200 10.24 9.96 7.38
C MET A 200 10.79 11.23 8.02
N ASP A 201 11.11 12.25 7.20
CA ASP A 201 11.60 13.55 7.68
C ASP A 201 10.52 14.25 8.53
N TRP A 202 9.24 14.21 8.09
CA TRP A 202 8.13 14.74 8.88
C TRP A 202 8.05 14.09 10.27
N TRP A 203 8.29 12.78 10.36
CA TRP A 203 8.24 12.06 11.64
C TRP A 203 9.38 12.45 12.57
N GLN A 204 10.56 12.71 12.03
CA GLN A 204 11.70 13.24 12.82
C GLN A 204 11.36 14.60 13.46
N GLU A 205 10.58 15.43 12.76
CA GLU A 205 10.11 16.72 13.27
C GLU A 205 8.92 16.58 14.24
N ASN A 206 8.23 15.43 14.22
CA ASN A 206 7.02 15.17 15.00
C ASN A 206 7.12 13.86 15.81
N PRO A 207 8.13 13.69 16.70
CA PRO A 207 8.40 12.45 17.41
C PRO A 207 7.32 12.03 18.40
N SER A 208 6.36 12.92 18.72
CA SER A 208 5.21 12.63 19.56
C SER A 208 4.07 11.91 18.83
N CYS A 209 4.18 11.71 17.52
CA CYS A 209 3.18 10.96 16.76
C CYS A 209 3.15 9.50 17.22
N GLU A 210 1.98 9.03 17.64
CA GLU A 210 1.80 7.68 18.19
C GLU A 210 1.34 6.65 17.17
N VAL A 211 1.11 7.07 15.92
CA VAL A 211 0.73 6.15 14.84
C VAL A 211 1.87 5.15 14.59
N ARG A 212 1.55 3.88 14.52
CA ARG A 212 2.50 2.84 14.13
C ARG A 212 2.81 2.96 12.64
N LEU A 213 4.07 3.06 12.27
CA LEU A 213 4.49 2.99 10.88
C LEU A 213 4.95 1.57 10.53
N ALA A 214 4.31 0.96 9.56
CA ALA A 214 4.67 -0.34 9.00
C ALA A 214 5.19 -0.14 7.56
N VAL A 215 6.39 -0.58 7.26
CA VAL A 215 7.03 -0.39 5.95
C VAL A 215 7.32 -1.72 5.30
N ASN A 216 6.89 -1.88 4.05
CA ASN A 216 7.31 -2.99 3.21
C ASN A 216 8.49 -2.53 2.34
N SER A 217 9.65 -3.17 2.50
CA SER A 217 10.86 -2.88 1.72
C SER A 217 11.51 -4.17 1.22
N ASN A 218 12.05 -4.11 0.02
CA ASN A 218 12.85 -5.21 -0.53
C ASN A 218 14.26 -5.27 0.07
N LEU A 219 14.63 -4.31 0.91
CA LEU A 219 15.94 -4.16 1.57
C LEU A 219 17.13 -4.24 0.61
N GLY A 220 16.94 -3.83 -0.63
CA GLY A 220 17.97 -3.77 -1.67
C GLY A 220 18.36 -2.38 -2.15
N PRO A 221 18.07 -1.27 -1.43
CA PRO A 221 18.54 0.04 -1.82
C PRO A 221 20.06 0.18 -1.58
N LYS A 222 20.60 1.27 -2.11
CA LYS A 222 22.02 1.61 -1.91
C LYS A 222 22.35 1.75 -0.42
N PRO A 223 23.61 1.48 -0.01
CA PRO A 223 24.04 1.52 1.40
C PRO A 223 23.67 2.81 2.13
N GLU A 224 23.75 3.96 1.45
CA GLU A 224 23.43 5.27 2.03
C GLU A 224 21.94 5.38 2.40
N LEU A 225 21.05 4.83 1.56
CA LEU A 225 19.62 4.80 1.86
C LEU A 225 19.27 3.79 2.96
N MET A 226 20.01 2.67 3.02
CA MET A 226 19.88 1.71 4.11
C MET A 226 20.29 2.32 5.45
N GLN A 227 21.40 3.07 5.47
CA GLN A 227 21.84 3.78 6.68
C GLN A 227 20.78 4.81 7.09
N ARG A 228 20.33 5.64 6.13
CA ARG A 228 19.27 6.64 6.39
C ARG A 228 17.99 6.00 6.95
N LEU A 229 17.58 4.83 6.42
CA LEU A 229 16.41 4.11 6.92
C LEU A 229 16.65 3.67 8.38
N CYS A 230 17.79 3.07 8.64
CA CYS A 230 18.16 2.61 9.97
C CYS A 230 18.13 3.78 10.98
N ASP A 231 18.80 4.88 10.66
CA ASP A 231 18.86 6.07 11.52
C ASP A 231 17.46 6.66 11.76
N ALA A 232 16.64 6.72 10.71
CA ALA A 232 15.31 7.28 10.80
C ALA A 232 14.38 6.46 11.73
N THR A 233 14.58 5.13 11.86
CA THR A 233 13.73 4.30 12.74
C THR A 233 13.76 4.75 14.20
N HIS A 234 14.83 5.41 14.64
CA HIS A 234 14.98 5.89 16.02
C HIS A 234 14.05 7.07 16.37
N SER A 235 13.43 7.70 15.38
CA SER A 235 12.42 8.76 15.59
C SER A 235 11.02 8.24 15.83
N PHE A 236 10.81 6.93 15.72
CA PHE A 236 9.48 6.32 15.84
C PHE A 236 9.30 5.64 17.20
N LYS A 237 8.11 5.80 17.78
CA LYS A 237 7.69 5.02 18.94
C LYS A 237 7.40 3.56 18.55
N TYR A 238 6.81 3.35 17.36
CA TYR A 238 6.46 2.03 16.83
C TYR A 238 6.79 1.98 15.33
N PHE A 239 7.84 1.25 14.97
CA PHE A 239 8.23 1.00 13.59
C PHE A 239 8.27 -0.49 13.32
N ASP A 240 7.52 -0.93 12.33
CA ASP A 240 7.51 -2.31 11.84
C ASP A 240 8.13 -2.35 10.44
N LEU A 241 9.04 -3.27 10.22
CA LEU A 241 9.68 -3.46 8.93
C LEU A 241 9.37 -4.86 8.40
N TYR A 242 8.80 -4.93 7.21
CA TYR A 242 8.53 -6.18 6.52
C TYR A 242 9.38 -6.27 5.28
N THR A 243 10.00 -7.42 5.07
CA THR A 243 10.69 -7.73 3.83
C THR A 243 10.18 -9.04 3.27
N SER A 244 10.33 -9.23 1.97
CA SER A 244 9.85 -10.42 1.28
C SER A 244 11.04 -11.21 0.76
N ASN A 245 10.98 -12.53 0.93
CA ASN A 245 11.94 -13.45 0.36
C ASN A 245 11.29 -14.81 0.17
N GLU A 246 11.44 -15.41 -1.02
CA GLU A 246 10.79 -16.66 -1.41
C GLU A 246 11.74 -17.85 -1.41
N ALA A 247 13.06 -17.59 -1.43
CA ALA A 247 14.10 -18.59 -1.53
C ALA A 247 15.41 -18.08 -0.94
N THR A 248 16.49 -18.85 -1.06
CA THR A 248 17.83 -18.48 -0.59
C THR A 248 18.86 -18.50 -1.72
N GLY A 249 19.92 -17.69 -1.58
CA GLY A 249 21.04 -17.64 -2.52
C GLY A 249 20.59 -17.34 -3.95
N LEU A 250 21.17 -18.06 -4.91
CA LEU A 250 20.91 -17.86 -6.34
C LEU A 250 19.44 -18.05 -6.73
N GLN A 251 18.67 -18.85 -6.01
CA GLN A 251 17.24 -19.01 -6.28
C GLN A 251 16.47 -17.72 -5.93
N ALA A 252 16.83 -17.07 -4.83
CA ALA A 252 16.25 -15.78 -4.46
C ALA A 252 16.58 -14.70 -5.50
N GLU A 253 17.83 -14.65 -5.97
CA GLU A 253 18.29 -13.72 -7.01
C GLU A 253 17.57 -13.96 -8.35
N TYR A 254 17.31 -15.22 -8.71
CA TYR A 254 16.54 -15.56 -9.92
C TYR A 254 15.08 -15.12 -9.84
N ILE A 255 14.44 -15.32 -8.69
CA ILE A 255 13.03 -14.92 -8.48
C ILE A 255 12.88 -13.40 -8.42
N ARG A 256 13.87 -12.73 -7.83
CA ARG A 256 13.90 -11.28 -7.62
C ARG A 256 15.03 -10.65 -8.41
N ASP A 257 14.86 -10.51 -9.71
CA ASP A 257 15.86 -9.89 -10.56
C ASP A 257 16.22 -8.48 -10.03
N GLY A 258 17.50 -8.28 -9.75
CA GLY A 258 18.05 -7.10 -9.06
C GLY A 258 18.44 -7.35 -7.59
N LEU A 259 18.02 -8.46 -6.98
CA LEU A 259 18.48 -8.85 -5.64
C LEU A 259 19.90 -9.42 -5.70
N VAL A 260 20.74 -9.00 -4.74
CA VAL A 260 22.03 -9.63 -4.41
C VAL A 260 21.88 -10.23 -3.03
N TRP A 261 21.88 -11.55 -2.92
CA TRP A 261 21.56 -12.30 -1.70
C TRP A 261 22.35 -11.86 -0.47
N ASP A 262 23.67 -11.80 -0.61
CA ASP A 262 24.55 -11.44 0.52
C ASP A 262 24.34 -9.99 0.98
N THR A 263 24.05 -9.09 0.04
CA THR A 263 23.71 -7.69 0.36
C THR A 263 22.39 -7.61 1.10
N TRP A 264 21.36 -8.32 0.62
CA TRP A 264 20.06 -8.36 1.28
C TRP A 264 20.17 -8.92 2.70
N LEU A 265 20.89 -10.03 2.88
CA LEU A 265 21.10 -10.65 4.19
C LEU A 265 21.88 -9.73 5.14
N SER A 266 22.87 -9.00 4.62
CA SER A 266 23.62 -7.99 5.39
C SER A 266 22.71 -6.85 5.82
N ASN A 267 21.82 -6.37 4.93
CA ASN A 267 20.87 -5.32 5.23
C ASN A 267 19.82 -5.76 6.27
N CYS A 268 19.34 -7.01 6.19
CA CYS A 268 18.47 -7.57 7.23
C CYS A 268 19.15 -7.55 8.60
N ARG A 269 20.39 -8.04 8.67
CA ARG A 269 21.19 -8.04 9.92
C ARG A 269 21.42 -6.64 10.45
N LYS A 270 21.71 -5.70 9.57
CA LYS A 270 21.88 -4.29 9.93
C LYS A 270 20.60 -3.74 10.58
N MET A 271 19.45 -3.91 9.94
CA MET A 271 18.18 -3.42 10.48
C MET A 271 17.85 -4.06 11.84
N MET A 272 18.09 -5.37 11.99
CA MET A 272 17.86 -6.08 13.25
C MET A 272 18.78 -5.63 14.39
N ASN A 273 20.01 -5.27 14.09
CA ASN A 273 21.03 -4.95 15.11
C ASN A 273 21.06 -3.46 15.45
N GLU A 274 20.80 -2.60 14.49
CA GLU A 274 21.03 -1.15 14.61
C GLU A 274 19.71 -0.36 14.54
N GLY A 275 18.63 -0.91 13.95
CA GLY A 275 17.34 -0.25 13.84
C GLY A 275 16.52 -0.31 15.13
N ASN A 276 15.70 0.71 15.35
CA ASN A 276 14.70 0.72 16.42
C ASN A 276 13.38 0.13 15.89
N LEU A 277 13.31 -1.21 15.85
CA LEU A 277 12.18 -1.94 15.28
C LEU A 277 11.32 -2.55 16.38
N ARG A 278 10.01 -2.41 16.28
CA ARG A 278 9.05 -3.17 17.08
C ARG A 278 8.89 -4.59 16.53
N GLU A 279 8.86 -4.73 15.22
CA GLU A 279 8.68 -5.99 14.49
C GLU A 279 9.56 -6.00 13.23
N PHE A 280 10.15 -7.17 12.96
CA PHE A 280 10.92 -7.43 11.73
C PHE A 280 10.68 -8.88 11.25
#